data_cd36cc398ae985896735dd031fff55ff
#
_entry.id   cd36cc398ae985896735dd031fff55ff
#
_cell.length_a   1.000
_cell.length_b   1.000
_cell.length_c   1.000
_cell.angle_alpha   90.00
_cell.angle_beta   90.00
_cell.angle_gamma   90.00
#
_symmetry.space_group_name_H-M   'P 1'
#
loop_
_entity.id
_entity.type
_entity.pdbx_description
1 polymer ?
#
loop_
_entity_poly.entity_id
_entity_poly.type
_entity_poly.pdbx_seq_one_letter_code
_entity_poly.pdbx_strand_id
1 'polypeptide(L)'
;MQLKSDKQCDVGNVMQHKQPQLAPDKLINTNGQPVFGLFDGIVDSLNVNQFVYSTVMDKPASTLAKHFDFKQFQFVNIITPHYIIAVAIADIRYVANGFCYLYDINTNKLTQTQWLTPLGLGCQLSDSPKRGRAEIGRKQKGIVIDIVDGQWQVEINLADIQANLRIQPAPLSLPISLCTPTGYNGWTYTQKHNGLAVTGQLSIHHEPQPLQYALAGYDFSAGFMRRETSWRWASINAQTEDGVIGLNLAAGVNETGQTENVMWVNGERHLLGGVQFDFNRHSQQDVWHITTNDGQVDLHFRPLNQRSEKLNLIWLKNNFRQYIGYFSGMIGDNNGKQYRLKNQLGLTEDHFAKW
;
A
#
# COMPACT_ATOMS: atom_id res chain seq x y z
N MET A 1 41.81 -40.16 -29.74
CA MET A 1 41.76 -39.19 -28.63
C MET A 1 40.62 -38.23 -28.93
N GLN A 2 39.42 -38.58 -28.41
CA GLN A 2 38.15 -37.90 -28.73
C GLN A 2 37.95 -36.77 -27.72
N LEU A 3 37.77 -35.57 -28.23
CA LEU A 3 37.34 -34.38 -27.48
C LEU A 3 35.85 -34.54 -27.16
N LYS A 4 35.54 -34.45 -25.89
CA LYS A 4 34.18 -34.45 -25.33
C LYS A 4 33.54 -33.07 -25.48
N SER A 5 32.32 -33.15 -25.94
CA SER A 5 31.37 -32.10 -26.22
C SER A 5 31.06 -31.15 -25.07
N ASP A 6 30.80 -29.93 -25.47
CA ASP A 6 30.29 -28.79 -24.75
C ASP A 6 29.06 -29.13 -23.89
N LYS A 7 29.14 -28.78 -22.61
CA LYS A 7 27.97 -28.62 -21.79
C LYS A 7 27.40 -27.22 -22.04
N GLN A 8 26.31 -27.17 -22.72
CA GLN A 8 25.40 -26.04 -22.82
C GLN A 8 24.93 -25.69 -21.38
N CYS A 9 25.31 -24.51 -20.90
CA CYS A 9 24.73 -23.93 -19.68
C CYS A 9 23.28 -23.56 -19.99
N ASP A 10 22.37 -24.29 -19.40
CA ASP A 10 20.95 -23.99 -19.43
C ASP A 10 20.71 -22.72 -18.55
N VAL A 11 20.64 -21.56 -19.19
CA VAL A 11 20.26 -20.29 -18.58
C VAL A 11 18.74 -20.18 -18.65
N GLY A 12 18.05 -20.91 -17.79
CA GLY A 12 16.61 -20.99 -17.79
C GLY A 12 16.01 -21.20 -16.40
N ASN A 13 16.53 -20.51 -15.38
CA ASN A 13 15.81 -20.40 -14.09
C ASN A 13 15.05 -19.07 -14.05
N VAL A 14 13.95 -18.99 -14.81
CA VAL A 14 12.88 -18.04 -14.55
C VAL A 14 12.43 -18.32 -13.12
N MET A 15 12.59 -17.33 -12.20
CA MET A 15 12.05 -17.43 -10.86
C MET A 15 10.55 -17.71 -10.96
N GLN A 16 10.14 -18.95 -10.66
CA GLN A 16 8.74 -19.31 -10.59
C GLN A 16 8.14 -18.55 -9.40
N HIS A 17 7.40 -17.50 -9.68
CA HIS A 17 6.50 -16.92 -8.70
C HIS A 17 5.61 -18.05 -8.16
N LYS A 18 5.57 -18.23 -6.84
CA LYS A 18 4.62 -19.18 -6.25
C LYS A 18 3.22 -18.83 -6.75
N GLN A 19 2.54 -19.81 -7.34
CA GLN A 19 1.17 -19.64 -7.82
C GLN A 19 0.29 -19.12 -6.68
N PRO A 20 -0.56 -18.12 -6.94
CA PRO A 20 -1.52 -17.66 -5.94
C PRO A 20 -2.44 -18.81 -5.52
N GLN A 21 -2.81 -18.84 -4.25
CA GLN A 21 -3.79 -19.75 -3.69
C GLN A 21 -5.09 -19.00 -3.39
N LEU A 22 -6.21 -19.70 -3.30
CA LEU A 22 -7.48 -19.07 -2.89
C LEU A 22 -7.32 -18.40 -1.53
N ALA A 23 -7.87 -17.19 -1.40
CA ALA A 23 -7.87 -16.47 -0.13
C ALA A 23 -8.64 -17.27 0.92
N PRO A 24 -8.07 -17.51 2.12
CA PRO A 24 -8.78 -18.19 3.19
C PRO A 24 -9.87 -17.29 3.79
N ASP A 25 -10.95 -17.88 4.32
CA ASP A 25 -11.94 -17.11 5.08
C ASP A 25 -11.32 -16.47 6.32
N LYS A 26 -10.38 -17.16 6.98
CA LYS A 26 -9.67 -16.68 8.16
C LYS A 26 -8.17 -16.78 7.94
N LEU A 27 -7.46 -15.64 8.08
CA LEU A 27 -6.00 -15.64 7.94
C LEU A 27 -5.32 -16.46 9.03
N ILE A 28 -5.74 -16.26 10.30
CA ILE A 28 -5.29 -17.12 11.41
C ILE A 28 -6.21 -18.33 11.47
N ASN A 29 -5.64 -19.50 11.21
CA ASN A 29 -6.33 -20.77 11.17
C ASN A 29 -6.74 -21.28 12.58
N THR A 30 -7.42 -22.43 12.65
CA THR A 30 -7.89 -23.02 13.89
C THR A 30 -6.77 -23.45 14.86
N ASN A 31 -5.55 -23.64 14.34
CA ASN A 31 -4.36 -23.95 15.16
C ASN A 31 -3.66 -22.68 15.68
N GLY A 32 -4.23 -21.50 15.42
CA GLY A 32 -3.67 -20.24 15.85
C GLY A 32 -2.45 -19.77 15.04
N GLN A 33 -2.28 -20.31 13.83
CA GLN A 33 -1.15 -19.96 12.94
C GLN A 33 -1.64 -19.19 11.71
N PRO A 34 -0.84 -18.23 11.19
CA PRO A 34 -1.18 -17.54 9.96
C PRO A 34 -1.04 -18.47 8.75
N VAL A 35 -1.94 -18.30 7.79
CA VAL A 35 -1.82 -18.88 6.46
C VAL A 35 -0.93 -17.96 5.62
N PHE A 36 0.27 -18.43 5.30
CA PHE A 36 1.22 -17.65 4.50
C PHE A 36 1.04 -17.90 3.01
N GLY A 37 1.21 -16.86 2.22
CA GLY A 37 1.23 -16.95 0.76
C GLY A 37 0.63 -15.74 0.07
N LEU A 38 0.64 -15.83 -1.26
CA LEU A 38 -0.06 -14.91 -2.15
C LEU A 38 -1.46 -15.48 -2.40
N PHE A 39 -2.48 -14.64 -2.32
CA PHE A 39 -3.87 -15.05 -2.43
C PHE A 39 -4.57 -14.47 -3.66
N ASP A 40 -5.38 -15.29 -4.30
CA ASP A 40 -6.41 -14.85 -5.23
C ASP A 40 -7.69 -14.56 -4.47
N GLY A 41 -8.03 -13.27 -4.40
CA GLY A 41 -9.18 -12.78 -3.65
C GLY A 41 -8.80 -12.06 -2.36
N ILE A 42 -9.81 -11.83 -1.53
CA ILE A 42 -9.73 -11.05 -0.29
C ILE A 42 -10.00 -11.99 0.88
N VAL A 43 -9.12 -11.96 1.87
CA VAL A 43 -9.33 -12.66 3.16
C VAL A 43 -10.54 -12.06 3.87
N ASP A 44 -11.48 -12.89 4.32
CA ASP A 44 -12.71 -12.38 4.96
C ASP A 44 -12.43 -11.76 6.33
N SER A 45 -11.54 -12.38 7.12
CA SER A 45 -11.14 -11.88 8.45
C SER A 45 -9.71 -12.28 8.78
N LEU A 46 -8.95 -11.38 9.40
CA LEU A 46 -7.63 -11.72 9.91
C LEU A 46 -7.71 -12.67 11.12
N ASN A 47 -8.82 -12.66 11.87
CA ASN A 47 -9.04 -13.52 13.04
C ASN A 47 -7.91 -13.43 14.10
N VAL A 48 -7.40 -12.21 14.33
CA VAL A 48 -6.18 -11.91 15.13
C VAL A 48 -6.25 -12.45 16.54
N ASN A 49 -7.45 -12.51 17.14
CA ASN A 49 -7.66 -13.03 18.49
C ASN A 49 -7.23 -14.49 18.66
N GLN A 50 -7.31 -15.30 17.59
CA GLN A 50 -6.90 -16.71 17.60
C GLN A 50 -5.40 -16.89 17.43
N PHE A 51 -4.62 -15.86 17.07
CA PHE A 51 -3.18 -16.00 16.86
C PHE A 51 -2.47 -16.43 18.14
N VAL A 52 -1.75 -17.56 18.06
CA VAL A 52 -0.90 -18.06 19.15
C VAL A 52 0.42 -17.31 19.09
N TYR A 53 0.50 -16.19 19.82
CA TYR A 53 1.66 -15.33 19.82
C TYR A 53 2.66 -15.75 20.89
N SER A 54 3.91 -15.93 20.51
CA SER A 54 5.03 -16.28 21.38
C SER A 54 6.07 -15.18 21.40
N THR A 55 6.81 -15.09 22.48
CA THR A 55 8.02 -14.25 22.57
C THR A 55 9.16 -14.85 21.74
N VAL A 56 10.21 -14.08 21.51
CA VAL A 56 11.45 -14.57 20.84
C VAL A 56 12.19 -15.65 21.63
N MET A 57 11.77 -15.97 22.86
CA MET A 57 12.28 -17.04 23.72
C MET A 57 11.29 -18.21 23.81
N ASP A 58 10.41 -18.37 22.82
CA ASP A 58 9.42 -19.46 22.67
C ASP A 58 8.44 -19.59 23.84
N LYS A 59 8.22 -18.51 24.61
CA LYS A 59 7.24 -18.47 25.68
C LYS A 59 5.94 -17.84 25.19
N PRO A 60 4.76 -18.28 25.68
CA PRO A 60 3.51 -17.57 25.37
C PRO A 60 3.62 -16.09 25.72
N ALA A 61 3.27 -15.24 24.79
CA ALA A 61 3.23 -13.79 25.02
C ALA A 61 2.04 -13.43 25.90
N SER A 62 2.19 -12.40 26.74
CA SER A 62 1.07 -11.88 27.54
C SER A 62 0.02 -11.25 26.61
N THR A 63 -1.22 -11.19 27.09
CA THR A 63 -2.32 -10.48 26.41
C THR A 63 -1.95 -9.02 26.11
N LEU A 64 -1.25 -8.38 27.05
CA LEU A 64 -0.78 -7.00 26.89
C LEU A 64 0.26 -6.87 25.76
N ALA A 65 1.26 -7.77 25.71
CA ALA A 65 2.23 -7.81 24.63
C ALA A 65 1.55 -8.05 23.27
N LYS A 66 0.64 -9.04 23.21
CA LYS A 66 -0.14 -9.33 22.01
C LYS A 66 -0.94 -8.10 21.55
N HIS A 67 -1.53 -7.35 22.47
CA HIS A 67 -2.25 -6.10 22.14
C HIS A 67 -1.30 -5.06 21.56
N PHE A 68 -0.19 -4.76 22.24
CA PHE A 68 0.71 -3.68 21.84
C PHE A 68 1.61 -4.02 20.63
N ASP A 69 1.82 -5.30 20.33
CA ASP A 69 2.64 -5.69 19.19
C ASP A 69 1.87 -5.78 17.86
N PHE A 70 0.54 -5.82 17.90
CA PHE A 70 -0.31 -5.77 16.71
C PHE A 70 -0.41 -4.35 16.15
N LYS A 71 -0.21 -4.19 14.84
CA LYS A 71 -0.29 -2.92 14.12
C LYS A 71 -1.25 -3.02 12.95
N GLN A 72 -1.94 -1.93 12.64
CA GLN A 72 -2.84 -1.81 11.50
C GLN A 72 -2.67 -0.48 10.79
N PHE A 73 -2.90 -0.51 9.48
CA PHE A 73 -2.81 0.64 8.62
C PHE A 73 -3.78 0.53 7.45
N GLN A 74 -4.48 1.61 7.15
CA GLN A 74 -5.29 1.76 5.94
C GLN A 74 -4.93 3.07 5.25
N PHE A 75 -4.78 3.02 3.95
CA PHE A 75 -4.46 4.17 3.12
C PHE A 75 -5.28 4.15 1.84
N VAL A 76 -5.68 5.33 1.39
CA VAL A 76 -6.33 5.54 0.10
C VAL A 76 -5.74 6.77 -0.54
N ASN A 77 -5.39 6.69 -1.81
CA ASN A 77 -5.11 7.86 -2.64
C ASN A 77 -6.14 7.97 -3.78
N ILE A 78 -6.51 9.19 -4.11
CA ILE A 78 -7.44 9.52 -5.18
C ILE A 78 -6.78 10.58 -6.03
N ILE A 79 -6.65 10.31 -7.32
CA ILE A 79 -6.07 11.22 -8.30
C ILE A 79 -7.20 11.70 -9.22
N THR A 80 -7.45 12.99 -9.22
CA THR A 80 -8.37 13.66 -10.14
C THR A 80 -7.57 14.49 -11.15
N PRO A 81 -8.17 15.09 -12.18
CA PRO A 81 -7.46 15.98 -13.08
C PRO A 81 -6.80 17.19 -12.41
N HIS A 82 -7.29 17.63 -11.25
CA HIS A 82 -6.84 18.86 -10.58
C HIS A 82 -6.19 18.61 -9.22
N TYR A 83 -6.48 17.49 -8.57
CA TYR A 83 -6.08 17.25 -7.19
C TYR A 83 -5.63 15.82 -6.95
N ILE A 84 -4.67 15.66 -6.01
CA ILE A 84 -4.47 14.40 -5.32
C ILE A 84 -5.00 14.55 -3.90
N ILE A 85 -5.84 13.62 -3.48
CA ILE A 85 -6.31 13.48 -2.11
C ILE A 85 -5.76 12.16 -1.58
N ALA A 86 -5.12 12.20 -0.41
CA ALA A 86 -4.72 10.97 0.25
C ALA A 86 -5.12 10.99 1.71
N VAL A 87 -5.65 9.87 2.16
CA VAL A 87 -6.07 9.63 3.54
C VAL A 87 -5.38 8.40 4.08
N ALA A 88 -4.99 8.46 5.35
CA ALA A 88 -4.48 7.32 6.08
C ALA A 88 -5.03 7.27 7.50
N ILE A 89 -5.23 6.06 8.00
CA ILE A 89 -5.53 5.78 9.40
C ILE A 89 -4.63 4.62 9.82
N ALA A 90 -3.81 4.86 10.84
CA ALA A 90 -2.89 3.88 11.41
C ALA A 90 -3.14 3.73 12.91
N ASP A 91 -3.20 2.50 13.40
CA ASP A 91 -3.21 2.17 14.83
C ASP A 91 -1.99 1.32 15.17
N ILE A 92 -1.04 1.92 15.87
CA ILE A 92 0.13 1.23 16.40
C ILE A 92 -0.04 0.91 17.89
N ARG A 93 -1.26 0.98 18.42
CA ARG A 93 -1.68 0.70 19.80
C ARG A 93 -1.22 1.70 20.84
N TYR A 94 0.03 2.17 20.77
CA TYR A 94 0.50 3.28 21.64
C TYR A 94 -0.06 4.61 21.22
N VAL A 95 -0.27 4.78 19.94
CA VAL A 95 -0.80 5.97 19.30
C VAL A 95 -1.58 5.54 18.07
N ALA A 96 -2.72 6.14 17.82
CA ALA A 96 -3.31 6.14 16.50
C ALA A 96 -3.00 7.47 15.81
N ASN A 97 -2.68 7.38 14.53
CA ASN A 97 -2.38 8.51 13.66
C ASN A 97 -3.30 8.47 12.44
N GLY A 98 -3.81 9.62 12.05
CA GLY A 98 -4.50 9.77 10.78
C GLY A 98 -4.08 11.04 10.10
N PHE A 99 -4.16 11.06 8.77
CA PHE A 99 -3.99 12.26 8.00
C PHE A 99 -4.92 12.29 6.78
N CYS A 100 -5.24 13.50 6.36
CA CYS A 100 -5.76 13.78 5.04
C CYS A 100 -4.95 14.92 4.46
N TYR A 101 -4.43 14.76 3.24
CA TYR A 101 -3.87 15.88 2.50
C TYR A 101 -4.57 16.10 1.18
N LEU A 102 -4.56 17.35 0.75
CA LEU A 102 -4.97 17.82 -0.54
C LEU A 102 -3.74 18.42 -1.24
N TYR A 103 -3.42 17.91 -2.41
CA TYR A 103 -2.41 18.47 -3.28
C TYR A 103 -3.07 19.04 -4.55
N ASP A 104 -2.92 20.34 -4.76
CA ASP A 104 -3.37 21.02 -5.97
C ASP A 104 -2.28 20.90 -7.04
N ILE A 105 -2.61 20.21 -8.12
CA ILE A 105 -1.68 19.90 -9.22
C ILE A 105 -1.25 21.17 -9.96
N ASN A 106 -2.16 22.12 -10.10
CA ASN A 106 -1.92 23.35 -10.88
C ASN A 106 -1.02 24.33 -10.14
N THR A 107 -1.21 24.46 -8.82
CA THR A 107 -0.48 25.41 -7.99
C THR A 107 0.72 24.81 -7.26
N ASN A 108 0.90 23.49 -7.36
CA ASN A 108 1.91 22.72 -6.60
C ASN A 108 1.82 22.96 -5.09
N LYS A 109 0.60 23.16 -4.57
CA LYS A 109 0.37 23.44 -3.15
C LYS A 109 -0.19 22.20 -2.45
N LEU A 110 0.40 21.88 -1.30
CA LEU A 110 -0.06 20.81 -0.43
C LEU A 110 -0.59 21.39 0.88
N THR A 111 -1.81 21.01 1.25
CA THR A 111 -2.42 21.27 2.54
C THR A 111 -2.77 19.97 3.24
N GLN A 112 -2.73 19.94 4.59
CA GLN A 112 -2.99 18.71 5.32
C GLN A 112 -3.70 18.95 6.65
N THR A 113 -4.48 17.96 7.05
CA THR A 113 -5.03 17.80 8.40
C THR A 113 -4.49 16.51 8.99
N GLN A 114 -4.14 16.53 10.27
CA GLN A 114 -3.59 15.37 10.99
C GLN A 114 -4.32 15.16 12.31
N TRP A 115 -4.37 13.91 12.73
CA TRP A 115 -4.83 13.48 14.05
C TRP A 115 -3.76 12.61 14.69
N LEU A 116 -3.51 12.84 15.95
CA LEU A 116 -2.63 12.00 16.76
C LEU A 116 -3.34 11.74 18.08
N THR A 117 -3.71 10.49 18.33
CA THR A 117 -4.51 10.12 19.49
C THR A 117 -3.78 9.09 20.35
N PRO A 118 -3.49 9.40 21.62
CA PRO A 118 -2.86 8.45 22.53
C PRO A 118 -3.73 7.20 22.69
N LEU A 119 -3.09 6.03 22.73
CA LEU A 119 -3.76 4.72 22.94
C LEU A 119 -4.94 4.44 22.01
N GLY A 120 -4.96 5.06 20.84
CA GLY A 120 -6.06 4.87 19.88
C GLY A 120 -7.40 5.47 20.30
N LEU A 121 -7.44 6.39 21.28
CA LEU A 121 -8.68 7.00 21.76
C LEU A 121 -9.37 7.78 20.63
N GLY A 122 -10.61 7.37 20.29
CA GLY A 122 -11.37 7.98 19.19
C GLY A 122 -10.90 7.57 17.80
N CYS A 123 -10.12 6.50 17.70
CA CYS A 123 -9.79 5.81 16.46
C CYS A 123 -10.36 4.40 16.50
N GLN A 124 -10.91 3.96 15.37
CA GLN A 124 -11.41 2.60 15.18
C GLN A 124 -10.81 2.03 13.90
N LEU A 125 -10.30 0.82 13.97
CA LEU A 125 -9.95 0.01 12.80
C LEU A 125 -10.41 -1.43 13.03
N SER A 126 -11.21 -1.96 12.10
CA SER A 126 -11.59 -3.37 12.11
C SER A 126 -10.50 -4.23 11.45
N ASP A 127 -10.42 -5.49 11.85
CA ASP A 127 -9.43 -6.46 11.38
C ASP A 127 -9.89 -7.28 10.16
N SER A 128 -10.92 -6.81 9.46
CA SER A 128 -11.38 -7.47 8.24
C SER A 128 -11.06 -6.62 7.02
N PRO A 129 -10.27 -7.14 6.07
CA PRO A 129 -10.02 -6.46 4.81
C PRO A 129 -11.17 -6.54 3.81
N LYS A 130 -12.21 -7.34 4.11
CA LYS A 130 -13.39 -7.54 3.26
C LYS A 130 -14.62 -6.81 3.77
N ARG A 131 -14.80 -6.75 5.09
CA ARG A 131 -15.92 -6.04 5.75
C ARG A 131 -15.39 -5.34 6.98
N GLY A 132 -15.37 -4.03 6.95
CA GLY A 132 -14.79 -3.31 8.05
C GLY A 132 -15.03 -1.83 8.03
N ARG A 133 -14.70 -1.20 9.16
CA ARG A 133 -14.75 0.24 9.31
C ARG A 133 -13.47 0.73 9.95
N ALA A 134 -12.91 1.78 9.39
CA ALA A 134 -11.88 2.58 10.00
C ALA A 134 -12.37 4.01 10.14
N GLU A 135 -12.12 4.61 11.31
CA GLU A 135 -12.57 5.98 11.60
C GLU A 135 -11.55 6.68 12.48
N ILE A 136 -11.28 7.95 12.17
CA ILE A 136 -10.52 8.85 13.04
C ILE A 136 -11.06 10.27 12.96
N GLY A 137 -11.02 10.99 14.09
CA GLY A 137 -11.53 12.34 14.22
C GLY A 137 -12.94 12.35 14.79
N ARG A 138 -13.72 13.39 14.46
CA ARG A 138 -15.12 13.55 14.90
C ARG A 138 -16.02 13.73 13.68
N LYS A 139 -17.33 13.49 13.84
CA LYS A 139 -18.34 13.61 12.75
C LYS A 139 -18.23 14.88 11.90
N GLN A 140 -17.81 15.99 12.48
CA GLN A 140 -17.66 17.29 11.78
C GLN A 140 -16.24 17.58 11.30
N LYS A 141 -15.28 16.73 11.67
CA LYS A 141 -13.87 16.82 11.25
C LYS A 141 -13.22 15.46 11.38
N GLY A 142 -13.35 14.63 10.37
CA GLY A 142 -12.86 13.26 10.42
C GLY A 142 -12.81 12.57 9.06
N ILE A 143 -12.32 11.36 9.11
CA ILE A 143 -12.26 10.42 7.99
C ILE A 143 -12.93 9.14 8.41
N VAL A 144 -13.73 8.57 7.52
CA VAL A 144 -14.28 7.23 7.63
C VAL A 144 -13.95 6.45 6.38
N ILE A 145 -13.50 5.22 6.56
CA ILE A 145 -13.31 4.24 5.50
C ILE A 145 -14.17 3.03 5.85
N ASP A 146 -15.19 2.78 5.04
CA ASP A 146 -16.00 1.57 5.15
C ASP A 146 -15.64 0.60 4.03
N ILE A 147 -15.44 -0.67 4.39
CA ILE A 147 -15.19 -1.75 3.44
C ILE A 147 -16.41 -2.67 3.46
N VAL A 148 -17.08 -2.78 2.33
CA VAL A 148 -18.28 -3.59 2.16
C VAL A 148 -18.06 -4.60 1.04
N ASP A 149 -17.92 -5.86 1.39
CA ASP A 149 -17.59 -6.96 0.46
C ASP A 149 -16.38 -6.65 -0.45
N GLY A 150 -15.34 -6.04 0.16
CA GLY A 150 -14.11 -5.68 -0.53
C GLY A 150 -14.17 -4.36 -1.32
N GLN A 151 -15.32 -3.71 -1.38
CA GLN A 151 -15.47 -2.38 -1.97
C GLN A 151 -15.22 -1.31 -0.91
N TRP A 152 -14.39 -0.34 -1.25
CA TRP A 152 -14.00 0.73 -0.34
C TRP A 152 -14.88 1.97 -0.54
N GLN A 153 -15.38 2.48 0.56
CA GLN A 153 -16.11 3.75 0.61
C GLN A 153 -15.34 4.70 1.52
N VAL A 154 -15.11 5.92 1.07
CA VAL A 154 -14.34 6.92 1.80
C VAL A 154 -15.20 8.15 2.02
N GLU A 155 -15.41 8.48 3.28
CA GLU A 155 -16.05 9.72 3.70
C GLU A 155 -14.98 10.64 4.30
N ILE A 156 -14.89 11.86 3.79
CA ILE A 156 -14.02 12.92 4.31
C ILE A 156 -14.91 14.10 4.66
N ASN A 157 -14.82 14.53 5.91
CA ASN A 157 -15.51 15.71 6.38
C ASN A 157 -14.50 16.68 6.99
N LEU A 158 -13.98 17.58 6.19
CA LEU A 158 -13.04 18.64 6.56
C LEU A 158 -13.55 19.98 6.02
N ALA A 159 -13.03 21.08 6.56
CA ALA A 159 -13.45 22.42 6.11
C ALA A 159 -13.27 22.63 4.60
N ASP A 160 -12.12 22.18 4.06
CA ASP A 160 -11.77 22.40 2.66
C ASP A 160 -12.05 21.17 1.76
N ILE A 161 -12.41 20.03 2.34
CA ILE A 161 -12.67 18.78 1.59
C ILE A 161 -13.91 18.13 2.17
N GLN A 162 -14.92 17.92 1.33
CA GLN A 162 -16.07 17.10 1.64
C GLN A 162 -16.20 16.03 0.57
N ALA A 163 -16.21 14.78 0.97
CA ALA A 163 -16.24 13.66 0.05
C ALA A 163 -17.09 12.50 0.58
N ASN A 164 -17.83 11.88 -0.32
CA ASN A 164 -18.47 10.58 -0.12
C ASN A 164 -18.22 9.78 -1.40
N LEU A 165 -17.19 8.96 -1.36
CA LEU A 165 -16.63 8.31 -2.54
C LEU A 165 -16.73 6.79 -2.42
N ARG A 166 -17.01 6.16 -3.56
CA ARG A 166 -16.93 4.71 -3.73
C ARG A 166 -15.80 4.39 -4.70
N ILE A 167 -14.95 3.45 -4.29
CA ILE A 167 -13.81 2.99 -5.07
C ILE A 167 -14.16 1.60 -5.61
N GLN A 168 -14.18 1.47 -6.93
CA GLN A 168 -14.71 0.29 -7.60
C GLN A 168 -13.65 -0.33 -8.51
N PRO A 169 -13.28 -1.61 -8.30
CA PRO A 169 -12.45 -2.33 -9.23
C PRO A 169 -13.20 -2.58 -10.56
N ALA A 170 -12.44 -2.72 -11.64
CA ALA A 170 -12.98 -3.25 -12.88
C ALA A 170 -13.53 -4.67 -12.65
N PRO A 171 -14.50 -5.14 -13.45
CA PRO A 171 -14.99 -6.50 -13.35
C PRO A 171 -13.84 -7.52 -13.39
N LEU A 172 -13.89 -8.52 -12.48
CA LEU A 172 -12.89 -9.59 -12.34
C LEU A 172 -11.48 -9.12 -11.92
N SER A 173 -11.26 -7.83 -11.67
CA SER A 173 -10.00 -7.33 -11.16
C SER A 173 -9.78 -7.79 -9.72
N LEU A 174 -8.59 -8.33 -9.45
CA LEU A 174 -8.21 -8.84 -8.13
C LEU A 174 -7.13 -7.94 -7.50
N PRO A 175 -7.22 -7.67 -6.19
CA PRO A 175 -6.12 -7.03 -5.47
C PRO A 175 -4.90 -7.95 -5.40
N ILE A 176 -3.74 -7.39 -5.06
CA ILE A 176 -2.67 -8.17 -4.45
C ILE A 176 -3.03 -8.39 -2.99
N SER A 177 -3.07 -9.64 -2.53
CA SER A 177 -3.30 -10.03 -1.15
C SER A 177 -2.20 -10.99 -0.73
N LEU A 178 -1.43 -10.65 0.29
CA LEU A 178 -0.22 -11.37 0.66
C LEU A 178 -0.10 -11.46 2.17
N CYS A 179 0.23 -12.65 2.70
CA CYS A 179 0.68 -12.81 4.07
C CYS A 179 2.08 -13.42 4.12
N THR A 180 3.01 -12.74 4.79
CA THR A 180 4.39 -13.20 4.93
C THR A 180 4.82 -13.28 6.38
N PRO A 181 5.72 -14.24 6.74
CA PRO A 181 6.43 -14.17 8.00
C PRO A 181 7.17 -12.84 8.14
N THR A 182 7.21 -12.29 9.34
CA THR A 182 7.88 -11.05 9.64
C THR A 182 8.62 -11.15 10.97
N GLY A 183 9.92 -10.87 10.97
CA GLY A 183 10.75 -11.09 12.15
C GLY A 183 10.79 -12.55 12.55
N TYR A 184 11.02 -12.83 13.85
CA TYR A 184 11.14 -14.19 14.36
C TYR A 184 9.78 -14.91 14.51
N ASN A 185 8.76 -14.21 15.00
CA ASN A 185 7.50 -14.77 15.47
C ASN A 185 6.27 -13.99 14.99
N GLY A 186 6.45 -13.04 14.09
CA GLY A 186 5.38 -12.21 13.57
C GLY A 186 4.95 -12.59 12.15
N TRP A 187 4.01 -11.81 11.66
CA TRP A 187 3.50 -11.89 10.30
C TRP A 187 2.99 -10.52 9.86
N THR A 188 2.96 -10.31 8.55
CA THR A 188 2.35 -9.12 7.94
C THR A 188 1.40 -9.57 6.83
N TYR A 189 0.16 -9.14 6.91
CA TYR A 189 -0.80 -9.20 5.83
C TYR A 189 -0.87 -7.85 5.15
N THR A 190 -0.85 -7.84 3.82
CA THR A 190 -1.07 -6.66 3.01
C THR A 190 -2.06 -6.95 1.89
N GLN A 191 -2.91 -5.99 1.60
CA GLN A 191 -3.83 -6.03 0.47
C GLN A 191 -3.84 -4.67 -0.20
N LYS A 192 -3.54 -4.65 -1.50
CA LYS A 192 -3.45 -3.40 -2.27
C LYS A 192 -4.15 -3.55 -3.61
N HIS A 193 -4.67 -2.44 -4.11
CA HIS A 193 -5.28 -2.40 -5.43
C HIS A 193 -5.17 -0.98 -5.98
N ASN A 194 -4.75 -0.85 -7.22
CA ASN A 194 -4.57 0.42 -7.90
C ASN A 194 -5.33 0.44 -9.24
N GLY A 195 -5.50 1.65 -9.81
CA GLY A 195 -6.22 1.82 -11.06
C GLY A 195 -7.73 1.66 -10.92
N LEU A 196 -8.27 1.99 -9.75
CA LEU A 196 -9.69 1.80 -9.42
C LEU A 196 -10.51 3.03 -9.80
N ALA A 197 -11.68 2.82 -10.38
CA ALA A 197 -12.61 3.90 -10.70
C ALA A 197 -13.21 4.51 -9.42
N VAL A 198 -13.46 5.81 -9.45
CA VAL A 198 -14.04 6.55 -8.33
C VAL A 198 -15.39 7.13 -8.74
N THR A 199 -16.40 6.91 -7.90
CA THR A 199 -17.74 7.49 -8.05
C THR A 199 -18.20 8.13 -6.76
N GLY A 200 -19.26 8.95 -6.80
CA GLY A 200 -19.81 9.61 -5.62
C GLY A 200 -19.78 11.13 -5.73
N GLN A 201 -19.48 11.80 -4.62
CA GLN A 201 -19.45 13.26 -4.54
C GLN A 201 -18.13 13.72 -3.91
N LEU A 202 -17.54 14.74 -4.50
CA LEU A 202 -16.33 15.42 -4.03
C LEU A 202 -16.54 16.92 -4.13
N SER A 203 -16.28 17.66 -3.05
CA SER A 203 -16.24 19.11 -3.04
C SER A 203 -14.92 19.57 -2.41
N ILE A 204 -14.24 20.49 -3.06
CA ILE A 204 -13.01 21.11 -2.58
C ILE A 204 -13.21 22.61 -2.52
N HIS A 205 -12.92 23.22 -1.36
CA HIS A 205 -13.20 24.63 -1.10
C HIS A 205 -14.66 25.02 -1.41
N HIS A 206 -15.61 24.11 -1.10
CA HIS A 206 -17.05 24.20 -1.36
C HIS A 206 -17.45 24.11 -2.84
N GLU A 207 -16.51 23.87 -3.76
CA GLU A 207 -16.77 23.72 -5.17
C GLU A 207 -16.83 22.24 -5.56
N PRO A 208 -17.92 21.79 -6.22
CA PRO A 208 -18.03 20.41 -6.69
C PRO A 208 -16.92 20.07 -7.69
N GLN A 209 -16.32 18.89 -7.53
CA GLN A 209 -15.27 18.41 -8.41
C GLN A 209 -15.76 17.26 -9.29
N PRO A 210 -15.45 17.26 -10.59
CA PRO A 210 -15.81 16.16 -11.46
C PRO A 210 -14.96 14.92 -11.12
N LEU A 211 -15.60 13.75 -11.06
CA LEU A 211 -14.94 12.47 -10.84
C LEU A 211 -14.71 11.70 -12.14
N GLN A 212 -15.10 12.26 -13.29
CA GLN A 212 -14.73 11.68 -14.57
C GLN A 212 -13.20 11.61 -14.66
N TYR A 213 -12.68 10.43 -14.97
CA TYR A 213 -11.26 10.11 -14.99
C TYR A 213 -10.55 10.10 -13.61
N ALA A 214 -11.28 10.25 -12.51
CA ALA A 214 -10.71 10.05 -11.19
C ALA A 214 -10.37 8.58 -10.97
N LEU A 215 -9.15 8.32 -10.52
CA LEU A 215 -8.65 6.99 -10.20
C LEU A 215 -8.15 6.93 -8.77
N ALA A 216 -8.26 5.76 -8.17
CA ALA A 216 -7.80 5.52 -6.81
C ALA A 216 -6.96 4.27 -6.66
N GLY A 217 -6.18 4.25 -5.58
CA GLY A 217 -5.56 3.05 -5.05
C GLY A 217 -5.75 2.98 -3.54
N TYR A 218 -5.74 1.76 -3.00
CA TYR A 218 -5.79 1.55 -1.56
C TYR A 218 -4.73 0.57 -1.07
N ASP A 219 -4.42 0.69 0.23
CA ASP A 219 -3.57 -0.22 0.99
C ASP A 219 -4.24 -0.56 2.32
N PHE A 220 -4.36 -1.84 2.61
CA PHE A 220 -4.71 -2.39 3.91
C PHE A 220 -3.53 -3.24 4.38
N SER A 221 -2.93 -2.89 5.49
CA SER A 221 -1.83 -3.66 6.08
C SER A 221 -2.06 -3.88 7.57
N ALA A 222 -1.83 -5.10 8.03
CA ALA A 222 -1.98 -5.45 9.45
C ALA A 222 -1.04 -6.61 9.82
N GLY A 223 -0.63 -6.66 11.08
CA GLY A 223 0.17 -7.78 11.57
C GLY A 223 0.97 -7.50 12.82
N PHE A 224 1.77 -8.49 13.18
CA PHE A 224 2.80 -8.43 14.21
C PHE A 224 4.12 -8.13 13.53
N MET A 225 4.31 -6.85 13.20
CA MET A 225 5.42 -6.37 12.39
C MET A 225 6.70 -6.22 13.21
N ARG A 226 7.86 -6.18 12.54
CA ARG A 226 9.12 -5.86 13.22
C ARG A 226 9.02 -4.53 13.96
N ARG A 227 9.67 -4.47 15.12
CA ARG A 227 9.74 -3.24 15.91
C ARG A 227 10.41 -2.08 15.17
N GLU A 228 11.41 -2.38 14.35
CA GLU A 228 12.03 -1.43 13.43
C GLU A 228 11.79 -1.91 12.02
N THR A 229 11.20 -1.06 11.20
CA THR A 229 10.94 -1.36 9.79
C THR A 229 11.21 -0.14 8.93
N SER A 230 11.66 -0.38 7.71
CA SER A 230 11.83 0.68 6.73
C SER A 230 11.45 0.18 5.36
N TRP A 231 10.79 1.03 4.59
CA TRP A 231 10.37 0.67 3.25
C TRP A 231 10.48 1.81 2.26
N ARG A 232 10.48 1.45 1.01
CA ARG A 232 10.28 2.31 -0.15
C ARG A 232 9.06 1.81 -0.86
N TRP A 233 8.28 2.73 -1.35
CA TRP A 233 7.03 2.42 -2.00
C TRP A 233 6.79 3.36 -3.18
N ALA A 234 6.10 2.86 -4.21
CA ALA A 234 5.64 3.65 -5.34
C ALA A 234 4.23 3.22 -5.74
N SER A 235 3.42 4.19 -6.11
CA SER A 235 2.03 3.98 -6.52
C SER A 235 1.67 4.88 -7.69
N ILE A 236 1.06 4.29 -8.70
CA ILE A 236 0.51 4.98 -9.86
C ILE A 236 -0.95 4.57 -10.05
N ASN A 237 -1.80 5.55 -10.34
CA ASN A 237 -3.17 5.37 -10.81
C ASN A 237 -3.34 6.31 -12.00
N ALA A 238 -3.26 5.81 -13.21
CA ALA A 238 -3.17 6.65 -14.40
C ALA A 238 -4.08 6.17 -15.53
N GLN A 239 -4.69 7.15 -16.22
CA GLN A 239 -5.30 6.93 -17.53
C GLN A 239 -4.24 7.18 -18.60
N THR A 240 -3.98 6.18 -19.44
CA THR A 240 -3.01 6.24 -20.53
C THR A 240 -3.69 5.98 -21.88
N GLU A 241 -2.92 6.02 -22.97
CA GLU A 241 -3.38 5.64 -24.31
C GLU A 241 -3.75 4.14 -24.38
N ASP A 242 -3.11 3.31 -23.56
CA ASP A 242 -3.36 1.86 -23.46
C ASP A 242 -4.52 1.52 -22.49
N GLY A 243 -5.14 2.51 -21.86
CA GLY A 243 -6.20 2.35 -20.86
C GLY A 243 -5.75 2.72 -19.45
N VAL A 244 -6.44 2.15 -18.46
CA VAL A 244 -6.13 2.40 -17.04
C VAL A 244 -4.94 1.55 -16.61
N ILE A 245 -3.94 2.21 -16.03
CA ILE A 245 -2.77 1.55 -15.42
C ILE A 245 -2.75 1.83 -13.92
N GLY A 246 -2.75 0.76 -13.12
CA GLY A 246 -2.42 0.77 -11.71
C GLY A 246 -1.04 0.16 -11.49
N LEU A 247 -0.24 0.71 -10.58
CA LEU A 247 1.07 0.15 -10.21
C LEU A 247 1.27 0.26 -8.70
N ASN A 248 1.72 -0.83 -8.08
CA ASN A 248 2.21 -0.87 -6.71
C ASN A 248 3.57 -1.54 -6.67
N LEU A 249 4.55 -0.84 -6.13
CA LEU A 249 5.91 -1.34 -5.92
C LEU A 249 6.32 -1.08 -4.47
N ALA A 250 6.89 -2.09 -3.80
CA ALA A 250 7.37 -1.96 -2.43
C ALA A 250 8.63 -2.77 -2.19
N ALA A 251 9.56 -2.20 -1.45
CA ALA A 251 10.77 -2.86 -0.97
C ALA A 251 10.97 -2.61 0.52
N GLY A 252 11.40 -3.66 1.26
CA GLY A 252 11.74 -3.59 2.69
C GLY A 252 10.63 -3.99 3.65
N VAL A 253 9.43 -4.32 3.16
CA VAL A 253 8.31 -4.81 3.99
C VAL A 253 8.33 -6.33 4.10
N ASN A 254 8.58 -7.04 3.01
CA ASN A 254 8.54 -8.50 2.94
C ASN A 254 9.95 -9.09 3.06
N GLU A 255 10.11 -10.11 3.91
CA GLU A 255 11.42 -10.66 4.28
C GLU A 255 11.78 -11.96 3.54
N THR A 256 10.81 -12.67 3.00
CA THR A 256 10.97 -14.06 2.54
C THR A 256 11.09 -14.21 1.03
N GLY A 257 11.48 -13.16 0.33
CA GLY A 257 11.56 -13.14 -1.14
C GLY A 257 10.19 -13.07 -1.84
N GLN A 258 9.11 -13.01 -1.09
CA GLN A 258 7.80 -12.66 -1.63
C GLN A 258 7.74 -11.16 -1.90
N THR A 259 7.07 -10.76 -2.96
CA THR A 259 6.87 -9.34 -3.28
C THR A 259 5.39 -9.01 -3.36
N GLU A 260 5.06 -7.76 -3.06
CA GLU A 260 3.75 -7.17 -3.32
C GLU A 260 3.78 -6.25 -4.55
N ASN A 261 4.78 -6.48 -5.42
CA ASN A 261 4.98 -5.72 -6.63
C ASN A 261 4.02 -6.21 -7.71
N VAL A 262 3.26 -5.30 -8.26
CA VAL A 262 2.13 -5.65 -9.12
C VAL A 262 1.74 -4.46 -9.99
N MET A 263 1.33 -4.73 -11.22
CA MET A 263 0.63 -3.78 -12.06
C MET A 263 -0.75 -4.30 -12.45
N TRP A 264 -1.65 -3.39 -12.73
CA TRP A 264 -2.95 -3.65 -13.32
C TRP A 264 -3.07 -2.89 -14.63
N VAL A 265 -3.51 -3.59 -15.66
CA VAL A 265 -3.83 -2.98 -16.95
C VAL A 265 -5.30 -3.25 -17.23
N ASN A 266 -6.12 -2.20 -17.26
CA ASN A 266 -7.56 -2.32 -17.40
C ASN A 266 -8.20 -3.31 -16.40
N GLY A 267 -7.61 -3.42 -15.20
CA GLY A 267 -8.03 -4.33 -14.15
C GLY A 267 -7.39 -5.72 -14.18
N GLU A 268 -6.71 -6.11 -15.24
CA GLU A 268 -5.94 -7.35 -15.29
C GLU A 268 -4.66 -7.22 -14.45
N ARG A 269 -4.46 -8.14 -13.51
CA ARG A 269 -3.35 -8.13 -12.56
C ARG A 269 -2.13 -8.88 -13.11
N HIS A 270 -0.96 -8.22 -13.12
CA HIS A 270 0.32 -8.78 -13.50
C HIS A 270 1.31 -8.66 -12.34
N LEU A 271 1.83 -9.79 -11.86
CA LEU A 271 2.82 -9.83 -10.78
C LEU A 271 4.19 -9.44 -11.32
N LEU A 272 4.92 -8.67 -10.53
CA LEU A 272 6.24 -8.14 -10.88
C LEU A 272 7.31 -8.68 -9.93
N GLY A 273 8.54 -8.69 -10.38
CA GLY A 273 9.71 -9.09 -9.60
C GLY A 273 10.06 -8.13 -8.46
N GLY A 274 11.16 -8.44 -7.78
CA GLY A 274 11.68 -7.61 -6.70
C GLY A 274 12.11 -6.24 -7.21
N VAL A 275 11.67 -5.17 -6.54
CA VAL A 275 11.95 -3.79 -6.93
C VAL A 275 13.16 -3.22 -6.21
N GLN A 276 13.93 -2.40 -6.93
CA GLN A 276 15.00 -1.58 -6.41
C GLN A 276 14.68 -0.10 -6.65
N PHE A 277 14.92 0.72 -5.62
CA PHE A 277 14.81 2.17 -5.66
C PHE A 277 16.20 2.77 -5.49
N ASP A 278 16.69 3.44 -6.53
CA ASP A 278 17.94 4.20 -6.50
C ASP A 278 17.60 5.69 -6.44
N PHE A 279 17.98 6.33 -5.32
CA PHE A 279 17.67 7.73 -5.06
C PHE A 279 18.59 8.33 -3.99
N ASN A 280 18.76 9.63 -4.04
CA ASN A 280 19.50 10.38 -3.02
C ASN A 280 18.54 10.84 -1.91
N ARG A 281 18.60 10.19 -0.75
CA ARG A 281 17.75 10.53 0.41
C ARG A 281 17.96 11.97 0.91
N HIS A 282 19.07 12.58 0.64
CA HIS A 282 19.42 13.92 1.11
C HIS A 282 19.03 15.02 0.13
N SER A 283 18.59 14.67 -1.07
CA SER A 283 18.06 15.58 -2.07
C SER A 283 16.56 15.34 -2.29
N GLN A 284 15.78 16.41 -2.24
CA GLN A 284 14.33 16.35 -2.53
C GLN A 284 14.02 16.54 -4.01
N GLN A 285 15.02 16.86 -4.82
CA GLN A 285 14.83 17.22 -6.23
C GLN A 285 15.42 16.18 -7.19
N ASP A 286 16.27 15.28 -6.67
CA ASP A 286 16.90 14.27 -7.51
C ASP A 286 15.87 13.27 -8.03
N VAL A 287 16.08 12.88 -9.26
CA VAL A 287 15.24 11.87 -9.92
C VAL A 287 15.54 10.50 -9.30
N TRP A 288 14.50 9.77 -8.97
CA TRP A 288 14.62 8.37 -8.54
C TRP A 288 14.64 7.48 -9.76
N HIS A 289 15.47 6.44 -9.74
CA HIS A 289 15.44 5.35 -10.70
C HIS A 289 14.86 4.10 -10.03
N ILE A 290 13.83 3.52 -10.63
CA ILE A 290 13.04 2.43 -10.05
C ILE A 290 13.00 1.29 -11.06
N THR A 291 13.59 0.16 -10.70
CA THR A 291 13.71 -1.01 -11.57
C THR A 291 13.27 -2.28 -10.87
N THR A 292 12.86 -3.29 -11.63
CA THR A 292 12.61 -4.65 -11.11
C THR A 292 13.65 -5.63 -11.64
N ASN A 293 13.93 -6.67 -10.86
CA ASN A 293 14.95 -7.68 -11.18
C ASN A 293 14.57 -8.59 -12.36
N ASP A 294 13.29 -8.61 -12.75
CA ASP A 294 12.78 -9.30 -13.93
C ASP A 294 12.80 -8.41 -15.19
N GLY A 295 13.23 -7.15 -15.06
CA GLY A 295 13.31 -6.19 -16.16
C GLY A 295 11.96 -5.66 -16.64
N GLN A 296 10.87 -5.95 -15.93
CA GLN A 296 9.54 -5.50 -16.34
C GLN A 296 9.27 -4.03 -15.98
N VAL A 297 10.05 -3.43 -15.07
CA VAL A 297 9.93 -2.01 -14.68
C VAL A 297 11.27 -1.31 -14.86
N ASP A 298 11.23 -0.19 -15.58
CA ASP A 298 12.32 0.78 -15.70
C ASP A 298 11.71 2.19 -15.73
N LEU A 299 11.63 2.81 -14.56
CA LEU A 299 10.94 4.08 -14.35
C LEU A 299 11.85 5.12 -13.70
N HIS A 300 11.68 6.34 -14.15
CA HIS A 300 12.23 7.53 -13.52
C HIS A 300 11.10 8.31 -12.84
N PHE A 301 11.28 8.64 -11.57
CA PHE A 301 10.33 9.48 -10.83
C PHE A 301 10.98 10.82 -10.53
N ARG A 302 10.33 11.89 -10.98
CA ARG A 302 10.74 13.28 -10.72
C ARG A 302 9.85 13.89 -9.66
N PRO A 303 10.35 14.14 -8.45
CA PRO A 303 9.60 14.77 -7.37
C PRO A 303 9.14 16.19 -7.74
N LEU A 304 7.94 16.56 -7.32
CA LEU A 304 7.37 17.91 -7.40
C LEU A 304 7.16 18.50 -6.02
N ASN A 305 6.59 17.71 -5.11
CA ASN A 305 6.26 18.12 -3.75
C ASN A 305 6.45 16.96 -2.79
N GLN A 306 6.44 17.26 -1.49
CA GLN A 306 6.69 16.27 -0.45
C GLN A 306 5.82 16.55 0.78
N ARG A 307 5.19 15.51 1.29
CA ARG A 307 4.72 15.44 2.66
C ARG A 307 5.77 14.75 3.53
N SER A 308 6.17 15.37 4.61
CA SER A 308 7.11 14.74 5.56
C SER A 308 6.66 14.89 7.00
N GLU A 309 6.97 13.88 7.80
CA GLU A 309 6.68 13.85 9.22
C GLU A 309 7.84 13.20 9.97
N LYS A 310 8.30 13.83 11.02
CA LYS A 310 9.32 13.28 11.91
C LYS A 310 8.82 13.29 13.34
N LEU A 311 8.81 12.12 13.96
CA LEU A 311 8.54 11.92 15.37
C LEU A 311 9.74 11.21 15.99
N ASN A 312 10.28 11.75 17.07
CA ASN A 312 11.37 11.12 17.81
C ASN A 312 11.07 11.15 19.29
N LEU A 313 10.40 10.09 19.73
CA LEU A 313 10.17 9.79 21.14
C LEU A 313 11.10 8.65 21.54
N ILE A 314 11.39 8.49 22.81
CA ILE A 314 12.38 7.50 23.29
C ILE A 314 12.12 6.10 22.70
N TRP A 315 10.88 5.66 22.69
CA TRP A 315 10.46 4.33 22.25
C TRP A 315 9.86 4.30 20.84
N LEU A 316 9.32 5.43 20.37
CA LEU A 316 8.67 5.56 19.06
C LEU A 316 9.46 6.52 18.19
N LYS A 317 9.76 6.09 16.98
CA LYS A 317 10.39 6.95 15.96
C LYS A 317 9.66 6.78 14.64
N ASN A 318 9.44 7.89 13.99
CA ASN A 318 8.86 7.95 12.66
C ASN A 318 9.67 8.95 11.82
N ASN A 319 10.09 8.53 10.63
CA ASN A 319 10.69 9.41 9.64
C ASN A 319 10.04 9.08 8.30
N PHE A 320 8.94 9.74 8.07
CA PHE A 320 8.07 9.57 6.91
C PHE A 320 8.36 10.64 5.87
N ARG A 321 8.51 10.22 4.63
CA ARG A 321 8.56 11.09 3.45
C ARG A 321 7.76 10.44 2.35
N GLN A 322 6.72 11.12 1.92
CA GLN A 322 5.94 10.75 0.74
C GLN A 322 6.07 11.88 -0.28
N TYR A 323 6.54 11.53 -1.45
CA TYR A 323 6.74 12.46 -2.55
C TYR A 323 5.61 12.32 -3.54
N ILE A 324 5.20 13.45 -4.09
CA ILE A 324 4.29 13.57 -5.22
C ILE A 324 5.13 13.96 -6.43
N GLY A 325 4.96 13.30 -7.56
CA GLY A 325 5.76 13.60 -8.74
C GLY A 325 5.33 12.84 -9.98
N TYR A 326 6.13 12.96 -11.02
CA TYR A 326 5.87 12.37 -12.31
C TYR A 326 6.74 11.14 -12.56
N PHE A 327 6.11 10.07 -12.98
CA PHE A 327 6.76 8.86 -13.49
C PHE A 327 6.86 8.89 -15.01
N SER A 328 8.01 8.50 -15.52
CA SER A 328 8.26 8.29 -16.95
C SER A 328 9.15 7.08 -17.15
N GLY A 329 8.93 6.32 -18.21
CA GLY A 329 9.71 5.11 -18.52
C GLY A 329 8.86 4.01 -19.11
N MET A 330 9.26 2.76 -18.85
CA MET A 330 8.62 1.57 -19.40
C MET A 330 8.20 0.62 -18.30
N ILE A 331 7.04 -0.01 -18.49
CA ILE A 331 6.57 -1.14 -17.69
C ILE A 331 6.09 -2.25 -18.61
N GLY A 332 6.37 -3.49 -18.26
CA GLY A 332 5.97 -4.67 -19.02
C GLY A 332 4.99 -5.54 -18.26
N ASP A 333 4.03 -6.13 -18.97
CA ASP A 333 3.14 -7.13 -18.42
C ASP A 333 3.71 -8.56 -18.53
N ASN A 334 3.04 -9.53 -17.92
CA ASN A 334 3.47 -10.92 -17.95
C ASN A 334 3.29 -11.59 -19.33
N ASN A 335 2.65 -10.90 -20.28
CA ASN A 335 2.46 -11.35 -21.66
C ASN A 335 3.53 -10.77 -22.60
N GLY A 336 4.47 -9.95 -22.07
CA GLY A 336 5.56 -9.34 -22.82
C GLY A 336 5.20 -8.02 -23.51
N LYS A 337 3.97 -7.51 -23.30
CA LYS A 337 3.59 -6.19 -23.84
C LYS A 337 4.21 -5.09 -22.97
N GLN A 338 4.77 -4.09 -23.63
CA GLN A 338 5.38 -2.92 -22.99
C GLN A 338 4.45 -1.71 -23.04
N TYR A 339 4.39 -0.99 -21.94
CA TYR A 339 3.58 0.22 -21.77
C TYR A 339 4.50 1.39 -21.44
N ARG A 340 4.40 2.45 -22.21
CA ARG A 340 5.21 3.65 -22.00
C ARG A 340 4.46 4.67 -21.12
N LEU A 341 5.04 4.97 -19.97
CA LEU A 341 4.57 6.06 -19.13
C LEU A 341 5.26 7.36 -19.52
N LYS A 342 4.46 8.42 -19.67
CA LYS A 342 4.94 9.79 -19.99
C LYS A 342 4.37 10.75 -18.96
N ASN A 343 5.18 11.18 -18.00
CA ASN A 343 4.77 12.14 -16.97
C ASN A 343 3.47 11.75 -16.27
N GLN A 344 3.34 10.48 -15.86
CA GLN A 344 2.19 10.04 -15.09
C GLN A 344 2.35 10.42 -13.63
N LEU A 345 1.36 11.11 -13.10
CA LEU A 345 1.35 11.55 -11.72
C LEU A 345 1.21 10.35 -10.77
N GLY A 346 1.98 10.37 -9.67
CA GLY A 346 1.92 9.32 -8.67
C GLY A 346 2.71 9.66 -7.42
N LEU A 347 2.89 8.66 -6.57
CA LEU A 347 3.48 8.80 -5.24
C LEU A 347 4.69 7.88 -5.10
N THR A 348 5.70 8.34 -4.33
CA THR A 348 6.76 7.48 -3.78
C THR A 348 6.95 7.75 -2.29
N GLU A 349 7.47 6.75 -1.57
CA GLU A 349 7.79 6.88 -0.15
C GLU A 349 9.21 6.41 0.17
N ASP A 350 9.83 7.09 1.15
CA ASP A 350 10.96 6.61 1.93
C ASP A 350 10.58 6.75 3.40
N HIS A 351 10.36 5.62 4.06
CA HIS A 351 9.83 5.60 5.41
C HIS A 351 10.67 4.73 6.32
N PHE A 352 10.88 5.19 7.54
CA PHE A 352 11.40 4.45 8.68
C PHE A 352 10.44 4.60 9.86
N ALA A 353 10.10 3.49 10.48
CA ALA A 353 9.29 3.44 11.70
C ALA A 353 9.95 2.54 12.76
N LYS A 354 9.85 2.98 14.02
CA LYS A 354 10.16 2.19 15.22
C LYS A 354 9.01 2.37 16.20
N TRP A 355 8.38 1.26 16.57
CA TRP A 355 7.20 1.19 17.44
C TRP A 355 7.30 0.10 18.49
#